data_6b44f2c119c5a9bcecdd5a5f7d757221
#
_entry.id   6b44f2c119c5a9bcecdd5a5f7d757221
#
_cell.length_a   1.000
_cell.length_b   1.000
_cell.length_c   1.000
_cell.angle_alpha   90.00
_cell.angle_beta   90.00
_cell.angle_gamma   90.00
#
_symmetry.space_group_name_H-M   'P 1'
#
loop_
_entity.id
_entity.type
_entity.pdbx_description
1 polymer ?
#
loop_
_entity_poly.entity_id
_entity_poly.type
_entity_poly.pdbx_seq_one_letter_code
_entity_poly.pdbx_strand_id
1 'polypeptide(L)'
;FAPMLVGADATGGALARLAVANALPQTVVGAALNGPAAAAPPGCALAPSSAEQGFVLEQAGPQAVADAVVAPLPRPEPAFRGLPLIELPAAGSHRLAIFISGDGGWRSLDKGVSSGLRAQGVSVVGWDSLRYFWSRRTPEETAADLAAVIDEYRRRWHADEVELIGYSFGADAMPFLYNRLPPATRASVRSISLLGLGHDASFRVSVGGWLGTPSSDDAPVEPELAKLPPGMLLCVYGEEEKDTLCPALAARGIRVAKTGGGHHFDHNIPAMVERLRANFERNAPAGAPAAK
;
A
#
# COMPACT_ATOMS: atom_id res chain seq x y z
N PHE A 1 10.73 -21.10 3.98
CA PHE A 1 12.08 -21.70 3.95
C PHE A 1 13.00 -20.80 4.74
N ALA A 2 13.66 -21.34 5.77
CA ALA A 2 14.66 -20.61 6.52
C ALA A 2 15.99 -20.60 5.73
N PRO A 3 16.75 -19.52 5.74
CA PRO A 3 18.10 -19.53 5.18
C PRO A 3 18.95 -20.54 5.96
N MET A 4 19.58 -21.45 5.25
CA MET A 4 20.47 -22.40 5.86
C MET A 4 21.90 -21.90 5.66
N LEU A 5 22.55 -21.48 6.72
CA LEU A 5 23.96 -21.16 6.76
C LEU A 5 24.72 -22.46 7.07
N VAL A 6 25.49 -22.94 6.13
CA VAL A 6 26.40 -24.06 6.37
C VAL A 6 27.75 -23.48 6.79
N GLY A 7 28.09 -23.66 8.07
CA GLY A 7 29.28 -23.06 8.68
C GLY A 7 30.61 -23.58 8.14
N ALA A 8 31.66 -22.86 8.50
CA ALA A 8 33.04 -23.25 8.25
C ALA A 8 33.43 -24.54 9.05
N ASP A 9 34.18 -25.44 8.44
CA ASP A 9 34.78 -26.52 9.19
C ASP A 9 35.99 -26.03 10.01
N ALA A 10 36.45 -26.86 10.92
CA ALA A 10 37.55 -26.55 11.82
C ALA A 10 38.91 -26.33 11.11
N THR A 11 39.01 -26.52 9.80
CA THR A 11 40.21 -26.37 8.98
C THR A 11 40.26 -25.10 8.15
N GLY A 12 39.26 -24.24 8.29
CA GLY A 12 39.21 -22.93 7.61
C GLY A 12 38.64 -22.97 6.18
N GLY A 13 38.12 -24.10 5.74
CA GLY A 13 37.32 -24.17 4.52
C GLY A 13 35.88 -23.84 4.80
N ALA A 14 35.38 -22.74 4.25
CA ALA A 14 33.98 -22.37 4.41
C ALA A 14 33.23 -22.61 3.12
N LEU A 15 32.18 -23.42 3.16
CA LEU A 15 31.17 -23.47 2.12
C LEU A 15 29.94 -22.70 2.61
N ALA A 16 29.76 -21.47 2.16
CA ALA A 16 28.56 -20.73 2.45
C ALA A 16 27.53 -20.98 1.36
N ARG A 17 26.36 -21.53 1.70
CA ARG A 17 25.20 -21.62 0.83
C ARG A 17 24.12 -20.77 1.43
N LEU A 18 23.75 -19.72 0.74
CA LEU A 18 22.58 -18.91 1.08
C LEU A 18 21.43 -19.30 0.14
N ALA A 19 20.44 -20.02 0.66
CA ALA A 19 19.19 -20.22 -0.03
C ALA A 19 18.21 -19.14 0.44
N VAL A 20 17.93 -18.16 -0.42
CA VAL A 20 16.87 -17.17 -0.18
C VAL A 20 15.60 -17.71 -0.79
N ALA A 21 14.67 -18.14 0.05
CA ALA A 21 13.35 -18.56 -0.40
C ALA A 21 12.39 -17.37 -0.38
N ASN A 22 11.58 -17.35 -1.41
CA ASN A 22 10.43 -16.52 -1.71
C ASN A 22 10.72 -15.15 -2.33
N ALA A 23 10.32 -15.07 -3.59
CA ALA A 23 10.17 -13.91 -4.44
C ALA A 23 11.33 -13.51 -5.35
N LEU A 24 12.44 -14.23 -5.34
CA LEU A 24 13.40 -14.09 -6.43
C LEU A 24 13.50 -15.40 -7.22
N PRO A 25 13.51 -15.36 -8.56
CA PRO A 25 13.88 -16.53 -9.32
C PRO A 25 15.31 -16.90 -8.93
N GLN A 26 15.41 -17.98 -8.20
CA GLN A 26 16.58 -18.75 -7.80
C GLN A 26 17.96 -18.10 -8.08
N THR A 27 18.39 -17.21 -7.19
CA THR A 27 19.79 -16.79 -7.17
C THR A 27 20.51 -17.68 -6.17
N VAL A 28 21.29 -18.63 -6.65
CA VAL A 28 22.17 -19.44 -5.80
C VAL A 28 23.52 -18.75 -5.74
N VAL A 29 23.87 -18.19 -4.59
CA VAL A 29 25.23 -17.70 -4.33
C VAL A 29 26.08 -18.89 -3.82
N GLY A 30 26.98 -19.39 -4.64
CA GLY A 30 27.95 -20.36 -4.24
C GLY A 30 29.31 -19.69 -4.06
N ALA A 31 29.90 -19.76 -2.88
CA ALA A 31 31.27 -19.38 -2.63
C ALA A 31 32.07 -20.63 -2.36
N ALA A 32 33.08 -20.96 -3.19
CA ALA A 32 34.06 -21.99 -2.94
C ALA A 32 35.34 -21.32 -2.46
N LEU A 33 35.76 -21.60 -1.23
CA LEU A 33 37.05 -21.19 -0.73
C LEU A 33 38.06 -22.31 -1.04
N ASN A 34 39.27 -21.92 -1.46
CA ASN A 34 40.34 -22.82 -1.88
C ASN A 34 40.61 -23.95 -0.86
N GLY A 35 40.17 -25.13 -1.20
CA GLY A 35 40.43 -26.42 -0.51
C GLY A 35 40.03 -27.57 -1.42
N PRO A 36 40.54 -28.79 -1.21
CA PRO A 36 40.10 -29.93 -2.01
C PRO A 36 38.60 -30.09 -1.92
N ALA A 37 37.96 -30.23 -3.09
CA ALA A 37 36.51 -30.30 -3.22
C ALA A 37 35.92 -31.37 -2.31
N ALA A 38 35.28 -30.97 -1.23
CA ALA A 38 34.45 -31.86 -0.45
C ALA A 38 33.22 -32.23 -1.28
N ALA A 39 32.93 -33.52 -1.41
CA ALA A 39 31.78 -34.01 -2.14
C ALA A 39 30.50 -33.39 -1.58
N ALA A 40 29.63 -32.88 -2.45
CA ALA A 40 28.33 -32.33 -2.03
C ALA A 40 27.51 -33.42 -1.31
N PRO A 41 26.87 -33.11 -0.21
CA PRO A 41 26.00 -34.06 0.48
C PRO A 41 24.89 -34.56 -0.44
N PRO A 42 24.41 -35.80 -0.27
CA PRO A 42 23.33 -36.35 -1.08
C PRO A 42 22.10 -35.49 -1.03
N GLY A 43 21.54 -35.13 -2.18
CA GLY A 43 20.32 -34.29 -2.28
C GLY A 43 20.54 -32.83 -2.64
N CYS A 44 21.78 -32.37 -2.80
CA CYS A 44 22.08 -31.03 -3.30
C CYS A 44 22.58 -31.10 -4.74
N ALA A 45 21.74 -30.79 -5.70
CA ALA A 45 22.15 -30.56 -7.09
C ALA A 45 22.56 -29.09 -7.25
N LEU A 46 23.78 -28.85 -7.73
CA LEU A 46 24.18 -27.53 -8.20
C LEU A 46 23.54 -27.32 -9.58
N ALA A 47 22.63 -26.38 -9.70
CA ALA A 47 22.18 -25.93 -11.01
C ALA A 47 23.37 -25.22 -11.70
N PRO A 48 23.61 -25.45 -13.01
CA PRO A 48 24.60 -24.68 -13.74
C PRO A 48 24.25 -23.21 -13.71
N SER A 49 25.15 -22.37 -13.19
CA SER A 49 25.00 -20.93 -13.24
C SER A 49 25.12 -20.47 -14.68
N SER A 50 24.10 -19.84 -15.24
CA SER A 50 24.32 -19.03 -16.42
C SER A 50 25.22 -17.86 -16.01
N ALA A 51 26.26 -17.59 -16.79
CA ALA A 51 27.33 -16.63 -16.47
C ALA A 51 26.84 -15.16 -16.27
N GLU A 52 25.55 -14.88 -16.33
CA GLU A 52 24.99 -13.54 -16.26
C GLU A 52 24.33 -13.17 -14.92
N GLN A 53 24.19 -14.08 -13.96
CA GLN A 53 23.43 -13.83 -12.72
C GLN A 53 24.08 -14.34 -11.43
N GLY A 54 25.33 -14.73 -11.42
CA GLY A 54 26.00 -15.23 -10.24
C GLY A 54 27.24 -14.42 -9.87
N PHE A 55 27.38 -14.03 -8.60
CA PHE A 55 28.66 -13.61 -8.04
C PHE A 55 29.54 -14.86 -7.85
N VAL A 56 30.57 -15.03 -8.67
CA VAL A 56 31.61 -16.02 -8.44
C VAL A 56 32.75 -15.34 -7.70
N LEU A 57 32.88 -15.61 -6.40
CA LEU A 57 33.99 -15.14 -5.58
C LEU A 57 35.15 -16.15 -5.65
N GLU A 58 35.71 -16.37 -6.82
CA GLU A 58 36.75 -17.42 -7.02
C GLU A 58 38.07 -17.13 -6.33
N GLN A 59 38.32 -15.94 -5.79
CA GLN A 59 39.59 -15.62 -5.11
C GLN A 59 39.45 -14.70 -3.90
N ALA A 60 38.25 -14.64 -3.29
CA ALA A 60 38.04 -13.80 -2.14
C ALA A 60 38.55 -14.46 -0.84
N GLY A 61 39.32 -13.74 -0.04
CA GLY A 61 39.69 -14.17 1.30
C GLY A 61 38.46 -14.31 2.21
N PRO A 62 38.61 -15.02 3.37
CA PRO A 62 37.50 -15.25 4.29
C PRO A 62 36.74 -13.99 4.71
N GLN A 63 37.43 -12.84 4.83
CA GLN A 63 36.82 -11.57 5.20
C GLN A 63 35.92 -11.02 4.08
N ALA A 64 36.35 -11.10 2.81
CA ALA A 64 35.54 -10.64 1.69
C ALA A 64 34.27 -11.47 1.48
N VAL A 65 34.33 -12.78 1.84
CA VAL A 65 33.15 -13.66 1.84
C VAL A 65 32.21 -13.27 2.98
N ALA A 66 32.74 -13.01 4.17
CA ALA A 66 31.95 -12.53 5.31
C ALA A 66 31.29 -11.20 5.00
N ASP A 67 32.01 -10.25 4.40
CA ASP A 67 31.50 -8.95 4.01
C ASP A 67 30.41 -9.06 2.92
N ALA A 68 30.57 -9.97 1.97
CA ALA A 68 29.57 -10.23 0.94
C ALA A 68 28.30 -10.89 1.49
N VAL A 69 28.43 -11.75 2.51
CA VAL A 69 27.29 -12.40 3.18
C VAL A 69 26.54 -11.42 4.10
N VAL A 70 27.27 -10.46 4.68
CA VAL A 70 26.70 -9.42 5.57
C VAL A 70 26.25 -8.19 4.77
N ALA A 71 26.69 -8.03 3.51
CA ALA A 71 26.21 -6.97 2.66
C ALA A 71 24.68 -7.07 2.55
N PRO A 72 23.94 -5.97 2.81
CA PRO A 72 22.50 -6.01 2.66
C PRO A 72 22.18 -6.42 1.23
N LEU A 73 21.46 -7.53 1.08
CA LEU A 73 20.97 -7.97 -0.23
C LEU A 73 20.32 -6.77 -0.92
N PRO A 74 20.54 -6.56 -2.23
CA PRO A 74 19.82 -5.55 -2.96
C PRO A 74 18.33 -5.76 -2.67
N ARG A 75 17.70 -4.75 -2.10
CA ARG A 75 16.28 -4.84 -1.79
C ARG A 75 15.55 -5.13 -3.09
N PRO A 76 14.67 -6.13 -3.12
CA PRO A 76 13.83 -6.33 -4.29
C PRO A 76 13.17 -4.98 -4.60
N GLU A 77 13.20 -4.61 -5.87
CA GLU A 77 12.51 -3.41 -6.32
C GLU A 77 11.06 -3.48 -5.83
N PRO A 78 10.53 -2.41 -5.23
CA PRO A 78 9.17 -2.43 -4.71
C PRO A 78 8.20 -2.86 -5.79
N ALA A 79 7.30 -3.78 -5.49
CA ALA A 79 6.29 -4.29 -6.42
C ALA A 79 5.42 -3.18 -7.04
N PHE A 80 5.39 -1.99 -6.41
CA PHE A 80 4.65 -0.80 -6.87
C PHE A 80 5.49 0.18 -7.70
N ARG A 81 6.72 -0.21 -8.15
CA ARG A 81 7.51 0.64 -9.05
C ARG A 81 6.73 0.92 -10.33
N GLY A 82 6.52 2.20 -10.61
CA GLY A 82 5.71 2.64 -11.76
C GLY A 82 4.25 2.94 -11.45
N LEU A 83 3.77 2.72 -10.22
CA LEU A 83 2.47 3.21 -9.81
C LEU A 83 2.48 4.76 -9.75
N PRO A 84 1.37 5.41 -10.15
CA PRO A 84 1.27 6.87 -10.17
C PRO A 84 1.04 7.43 -8.76
N LEU A 85 2.05 7.33 -7.91
CA LEU A 85 2.01 7.76 -6.51
C LEU A 85 2.59 9.16 -6.33
N ILE A 86 2.07 9.88 -5.36
CA ILE A 86 2.52 11.20 -4.93
C ILE A 86 2.90 11.12 -3.45
N GLU A 87 4.16 11.34 -3.13
CA GLU A 87 4.69 11.26 -1.78
C GLU A 87 4.67 12.62 -1.07
N LEU A 88 4.03 12.70 0.09
CA LEU A 88 4.03 13.86 0.97
C LEU A 88 4.42 13.42 2.40
N PRO A 89 5.71 13.19 2.66
CA PRO A 89 6.16 12.78 3.99
C PRO A 89 6.02 13.92 5.00
N ALA A 90 5.58 13.60 6.22
CA ALA A 90 5.63 14.47 7.37
C ALA A 90 6.74 13.99 8.31
N ALA A 91 7.67 14.87 8.67
CA ALA A 91 8.82 14.50 9.49
C ALA A 91 8.38 14.02 10.89
N GLY A 92 8.91 12.87 11.33
CA GLY A 92 8.59 12.29 12.63
C GLY A 92 7.17 11.74 12.78
N SER A 93 6.42 11.63 11.68
CA SER A 93 5.06 11.07 11.71
C SER A 93 5.08 9.55 11.82
N HIS A 94 4.26 9.02 12.73
CA HIS A 94 3.92 7.60 12.81
C HIS A 94 2.58 7.27 12.12
N ARG A 95 1.97 8.25 11.45
CA ARG A 95 0.68 8.15 10.79
C ARG A 95 0.83 8.22 9.27
N LEU A 96 0.15 7.34 8.58
CA LEU A 96 0.15 7.24 7.12
C LEU A 96 -1.29 7.32 6.60
N ALA A 97 -1.56 8.24 5.70
CA ALA A 97 -2.78 8.24 4.92
C ALA A 97 -2.48 7.78 3.48
N ILE A 98 -3.27 6.85 2.96
CA ILE A 98 -3.30 6.52 1.54
C ILE A 98 -4.54 7.20 0.95
N PHE A 99 -4.34 8.13 0.04
CA PHE A 99 -5.41 8.93 -0.57
C PHE A 99 -5.59 8.54 -2.04
N ILE A 100 -6.67 7.84 -2.36
CA ILE A 100 -7.03 7.47 -3.73
C ILE A 100 -7.94 8.57 -4.30
N SER A 101 -7.50 9.21 -5.39
CA SER A 101 -8.18 10.35 -6.00
C SER A 101 -9.47 9.96 -6.74
N GLY A 102 -10.23 10.96 -7.18
CA GLY A 102 -11.30 10.76 -8.16
C GLY A 102 -10.79 10.38 -9.55
N ASP A 103 -11.71 10.08 -10.45
CA ASP A 103 -11.45 9.71 -11.86
C ASP A 103 -10.80 10.84 -12.68
N GLY A 104 -10.95 12.09 -12.24
CA GLY A 104 -10.23 13.24 -12.80
C GLY A 104 -8.73 13.26 -12.50
N GLY A 105 -8.23 12.32 -11.69
CA GLY A 105 -6.84 12.24 -11.25
C GLY A 105 -6.49 13.20 -10.11
N TRP A 106 -5.22 13.37 -9.85
CA TRP A 106 -4.70 14.15 -8.73
C TRP A 106 -4.89 15.67 -8.91
N ARG A 107 -5.99 16.23 -8.42
CA ARG A 107 -6.44 17.61 -8.63
C ARG A 107 -6.40 18.47 -7.36
N SER A 108 -7.09 19.60 -7.41
CA SER A 108 -7.05 20.65 -6.37
C SER A 108 -7.49 20.16 -5.00
N LEU A 109 -8.58 19.37 -4.93
CA LEU A 109 -9.09 18.84 -3.68
C LEU A 109 -8.09 17.86 -3.06
N ASP A 110 -7.63 16.87 -3.87
CA ASP A 110 -6.68 15.86 -3.42
C ASP A 110 -5.38 16.51 -2.90
N LYS A 111 -4.84 17.47 -3.67
CA LYS A 111 -3.64 18.25 -3.32
C LYS A 111 -3.83 19.04 -2.04
N GLY A 112 -4.95 19.74 -1.94
CA GLY A 112 -5.25 20.60 -0.80
C GLY A 112 -5.40 19.80 0.49
N VAL A 113 -6.22 18.75 0.46
CA VAL A 113 -6.47 17.87 1.61
C VAL A 113 -5.18 17.19 2.05
N SER A 114 -4.43 16.61 1.10
CA SER A 114 -3.17 15.93 1.41
C SER A 114 -2.11 16.86 1.99
N SER A 115 -2.00 18.09 1.45
CA SER A 115 -1.10 19.11 1.99
C SER A 115 -1.51 19.55 3.39
N GLY A 116 -2.81 19.68 3.65
CA GLY A 116 -3.35 20.01 4.96
C GLY A 116 -3.10 18.91 6.00
N LEU A 117 -3.31 17.63 5.64
CA LEU A 117 -3.00 16.49 6.50
C LEU A 117 -1.50 16.41 6.80
N ARG A 118 -0.65 16.61 5.79
CA ARG A 118 0.80 16.67 5.99
C ARG A 118 1.20 17.78 6.95
N ALA A 119 0.63 18.96 6.82
CA ALA A 119 0.89 20.09 7.72
C ALA A 119 0.49 19.80 9.18
N GLN A 120 -0.42 18.85 9.38
CA GLN A 120 -0.86 18.36 10.69
C GLN A 120 -0.14 17.07 11.13
N GLY A 121 0.99 16.73 10.54
CA GLY A 121 1.83 15.62 10.95
C GLY A 121 1.37 14.24 10.47
N VAL A 122 0.54 14.16 9.42
CA VAL A 122 0.17 12.91 8.77
C VAL A 122 0.93 12.77 7.46
N SER A 123 1.74 11.74 7.31
CA SER A 123 2.37 11.42 6.03
C SER A 123 1.31 10.93 5.04
N VAL A 124 1.35 11.42 3.80
CA VAL A 124 0.34 11.06 2.80
C VAL A 124 0.99 10.45 1.55
N VAL A 125 0.43 9.34 1.11
CA VAL A 125 0.68 8.80 -0.23
C VAL A 125 -0.58 9.01 -1.06
N GLY A 126 -0.50 9.91 -2.01
CA GLY A 126 -1.54 10.11 -3.00
C GLY A 126 -1.46 9.08 -4.11
N TRP A 127 -2.60 8.66 -4.63
CA TRP A 127 -2.72 7.71 -5.74
C TRP A 127 -3.59 8.32 -6.83
N ASP A 128 -2.98 8.59 -7.98
CA ASP A 128 -3.67 9.18 -9.13
C ASP A 128 -4.51 8.13 -9.86
N SER A 129 -5.82 8.14 -9.62
CA SER A 129 -6.75 7.17 -10.18
C SER A 129 -6.84 7.26 -11.69
N LEU A 130 -6.82 8.48 -12.27
CA LEU A 130 -6.88 8.64 -13.73
C LEU A 130 -5.74 7.89 -14.43
N ARG A 131 -4.53 7.99 -13.89
CA ARG A 131 -3.36 7.34 -14.48
C ARG A 131 -3.35 5.83 -14.22
N TYR A 132 -3.76 5.41 -13.02
CA TYR A 132 -3.74 4.00 -12.64
C TYR A 132 -4.83 3.20 -13.33
N PHE A 133 -6.06 3.70 -13.34
CA PHE A 133 -7.23 3.05 -13.93
C PHE A 133 -7.48 3.44 -15.41
N TRP A 134 -6.52 4.10 -16.05
CA TRP A 134 -6.56 4.33 -17.49
C TRP A 134 -6.68 3.00 -18.28
N SER A 135 -6.01 1.98 -17.78
CA SER A 135 -6.23 0.59 -18.19
C SER A 135 -7.11 -0.09 -17.15
N ARG A 136 -7.97 -1.01 -17.64
CA ARG A 136 -8.83 -1.80 -16.77
C ARG A 136 -7.99 -2.56 -15.74
N ARG A 137 -8.45 -2.57 -14.49
CA ARG A 137 -7.90 -3.32 -13.37
C ARG A 137 -8.97 -4.23 -12.78
N THR A 138 -8.55 -5.20 -11.97
CA THR A 138 -9.47 -5.94 -11.11
C THR A 138 -9.38 -5.41 -9.67
N PRO A 139 -10.42 -5.60 -8.85
CA PRO A 139 -10.35 -5.31 -7.42
C PRO A 139 -9.20 -6.04 -6.72
N GLU A 140 -8.92 -7.28 -7.13
CA GLU A 140 -7.87 -8.14 -6.58
C GLU A 140 -6.47 -7.59 -6.88
N GLU A 141 -6.19 -7.23 -8.14
CA GLU A 141 -4.93 -6.61 -8.55
C GLU A 141 -4.71 -5.30 -7.82
N THR A 142 -5.74 -4.44 -7.78
CA THR A 142 -5.65 -3.13 -7.11
C THR A 142 -5.45 -3.28 -5.60
N ALA A 143 -6.10 -4.25 -4.96
CA ALA A 143 -5.91 -4.52 -3.54
C ALA A 143 -4.50 -5.07 -3.23
N ALA A 144 -3.93 -5.87 -4.12
CA ALA A 144 -2.55 -6.34 -3.99
C ALA A 144 -1.54 -5.18 -4.10
N ASP A 145 -1.75 -4.28 -5.08
CA ASP A 145 -0.95 -3.07 -5.22
C ASP A 145 -1.10 -2.16 -3.99
N LEU A 146 -2.33 -1.97 -3.47
CA LEU A 146 -2.59 -1.19 -2.26
C LEU A 146 -1.89 -1.80 -1.04
N ALA A 147 -1.91 -3.11 -0.88
CA ALA A 147 -1.21 -3.79 0.20
C ALA A 147 0.30 -3.54 0.12
N ALA A 148 0.90 -3.68 -1.07
CA ALA A 148 2.31 -3.42 -1.29
C ALA A 148 2.71 -1.96 -0.97
N VAL A 149 1.85 -1.00 -1.36
CA VAL A 149 2.04 0.43 -1.04
C VAL A 149 1.98 0.65 0.47
N ILE A 150 0.95 0.15 1.14
CA ILE A 150 0.80 0.29 2.59
C ILE A 150 2.03 -0.28 3.31
N ASP A 151 2.41 -1.52 3.01
CA ASP A 151 3.50 -2.21 3.70
C ASP A 151 4.85 -1.51 3.50
N GLU A 152 5.13 -1.03 2.29
CA GLU A 152 6.36 -0.28 2.02
C GLU A 152 6.39 1.07 2.71
N TYR A 153 5.33 1.89 2.62
CA TYR A 153 5.36 3.22 3.23
C TYR A 153 5.27 3.16 4.76
N ARG A 154 4.60 2.17 5.33
CA ARG A 154 4.69 1.89 6.77
C ARG A 154 6.13 1.61 7.20
N ARG A 155 6.82 0.77 6.46
CA ARG A 155 8.22 0.43 6.73
C ARG A 155 9.15 1.64 6.50
N ARG A 156 8.98 2.35 5.38
CA ARG A 156 9.86 3.44 4.95
C ARG A 156 9.73 4.68 5.83
N TRP A 157 8.50 4.99 6.26
CA TRP A 157 8.20 6.16 7.07
C TRP A 157 7.94 5.82 8.55
N HIS A 158 8.19 4.57 8.96
CA HIS A 158 7.98 4.08 10.33
C HIS A 158 6.56 4.35 10.84
N ALA A 159 5.56 4.16 9.98
CA ALA A 159 4.17 4.42 10.32
C ALA A 159 3.49 3.16 10.90
N ASP A 160 2.86 3.33 12.04
CA ASP A 160 2.16 2.26 12.76
C ASP A 160 0.66 2.24 12.43
N GLU A 161 0.12 3.39 12.10
CA GLU A 161 -1.30 3.62 11.86
C GLU A 161 -1.55 4.04 10.41
N VAL A 162 -2.57 3.44 9.80
CA VAL A 162 -2.95 3.73 8.42
C VAL A 162 -4.39 4.24 8.36
N GLU A 163 -4.59 5.35 7.66
CA GLU A 163 -5.89 5.82 7.22
C GLU A 163 -6.03 5.61 5.71
N LEU A 164 -7.15 5.06 5.28
CA LEU A 164 -7.54 5.00 3.88
C LEU A 164 -8.52 6.11 3.57
N ILE A 165 -8.23 6.91 2.55
CA ILE A 165 -9.09 8.00 2.09
C ILE A 165 -9.38 7.74 0.61
N GLY A 166 -10.66 7.69 0.26
CA GLY A 166 -11.10 7.65 -1.13
C GLY A 166 -11.94 8.87 -1.45
N TYR A 167 -11.74 9.47 -2.61
CA TYR A 167 -12.58 10.54 -3.12
C TYR A 167 -13.25 10.13 -4.43
N SER A 168 -14.58 10.29 -4.50
CA SER A 168 -15.36 9.99 -5.71
C SER A 168 -15.08 8.55 -6.17
N PHE A 169 -14.58 8.33 -7.37
CA PHE A 169 -14.11 7.03 -7.87
C PHE A 169 -13.26 6.26 -6.85
N GLY A 170 -12.35 6.94 -6.15
CA GLY A 170 -11.54 6.31 -5.10
C GLY A 170 -12.36 5.91 -3.89
N ALA A 171 -13.44 6.64 -3.57
CA ALA A 171 -14.35 6.27 -2.49
C ALA A 171 -15.17 5.02 -2.85
N ASP A 172 -15.62 4.93 -4.10
CA ASP A 172 -16.41 3.80 -4.59
C ASP A 172 -15.58 2.51 -4.64
N ALA A 173 -14.32 2.60 -5.07
CA ALA A 173 -13.41 1.46 -5.10
C ALA A 173 -12.98 0.98 -3.71
N MET A 174 -12.89 1.87 -2.72
CA MET A 174 -12.28 1.60 -1.41
C MET A 174 -12.86 0.39 -0.67
N PRO A 175 -14.18 0.14 -0.59
CA PRO A 175 -14.74 -1.03 0.07
C PRO A 175 -14.26 -2.35 -0.54
N PHE A 176 -14.15 -2.41 -1.86
CA PHE A 176 -13.65 -3.58 -2.58
C PHE A 176 -12.18 -3.85 -2.25
N LEU A 177 -11.37 -2.79 -2.20
CA LEU A 177 -9.95 -2.90 -1.92
C LEU A 177 -9.70 -3.35 -0.49
N TYR A 178 -10.33 -2.70 0.49
CA TYR A 178 -10.17 -3.04 1.90
C TYR A 178 -10.52 -4.49 2.21
N ASN A 179 -11.63 -4.99 1.66
CA ASN A 179 -12.07 -6.37 1.89
C ASN A 179 -11.08 -7.41 1.37
N ARG A 180 -10.27 -7.05 0.38
CA ARG A 180 -9.27 -7.92 -0.26
C ARG A 180 -7.85 -7.75 0.27
N LEU A 181 -7.65 -6.80 1.19
CA LEU A 181 -6.33 -6.66 1.82
C LEU A 181 -5.95 -7.93 2.61
N PRO A 182 -4.68 -8.33 2.60
CA PRO A 182 -4.17 -9.37 3.49
C PRO A 182 -4.50 -9.04 4.96
N PRO A 183 -4.78 -10.05 5.81
CA PRO A 183 -5.15 -9.81 7.20
C PRO A 183 -4.16 -8.96 7.98
N ALA A 184 -2.86 -9.14 7.77
CA ALA A 184 -1.80 -8.37 8.44
C ALA A 184 -1.82 -6.88 8.04
N THR A 185 -1.94 -6.58 6.74
CA THR A 185 -2.04 -5.22 6.23
C THR A 185 -3.35 -4.56 6.69
N ARG A 186 -4.47 -5.30 6.60
CA ARG A 186 -5.78 -4.83 7.06
C ARG A 186 -5.79 -4.45 8.55
N ALA A 187 -5.09 -5.21 9.39
CA ALA A 187 -4.97 -4.93 10.83
C ALA A 187 -4.26 -3.60 11.15
N SER A 188 -3.49 -3.04 10.20
CA SER A 188 -2.86 -1.73 10.37
C SER A 188 -3.78 -0.56 10.04
N VAL A 189 -4.89 -0.80 9.32
CA VAL A 189 -5.85 0.24 8.95
C VAL A 189 -6.72 0.58 10.15
N ARG A 190 -6.72 1.85 10.54
CA ARG A 190 -7.48 2.38 11.68
C ARG A 190 -8.79 3.02 11.27
N SER A 191 -8.80 3.71 10.15
CA SER A 191 -9.98 4.41 9.67
C SER A 191 -10.06 4.40 8.15
N ILE A 192 -11.28 4.55 7.66
CA ILE A 192 -11.58 4.69 6.23
C ILE A 192 -12.51 5.89 6.07
N SER A 193 -12.10 6.83 5.25
CA SER A 193 -12.89 8.03 4.94
C SER A 193 -13.29 7.99 3.46
N LEU A 194 -14.60 8.03 3.21
CA LEU A 194 -15.22 7.98 1.90
C LEU A 194 -15.82 9.35 1.59
N LEU A 195 -15.25 10.05 0.61
CA LEU A 195 -15.64 11.41 0.24
C LEU A 195 -16.41 11.38 -1.09
N GLY A 196 -17.68 11.73 -1.07
CA GLY A 196 -18.54 11.69 -2.26
C GLY A 196 -18.76 10.26 -2.76
N LEU A 197 -19.20 9.36 -1.87
CA LEU A 197 -19.45 7.95 -2.17
C LEU A 197 -20.69 7.79 -3.04
N GLY A 198 -20.53 7.15 -4.20
CA GLY A 198 -21.59 6.78 -5.12
C GLY A 198 -22.20 5.39 -4.84
N HIS A 199 -23.00 4.91 -5.80
CA HIS A 199 -23.70 3.62 -5.71
C HIS A 199 -22.92 2.47 -6.34
N ASP A 200 -22.12 2.75 -7.36
CA ASP A 200 -21.42 1.75 -8.15
C ASP A 200 -19.94 2.08 -8.27
N ALA A 201 -19.09 1.07 -8.19
CA ALA A 201 -17.66 1.18 -8.36
C ALA A 201 -17.24 0.71 -9.75
N SER A 202 -16.38 1.49 -10.40
CA SER A 202 -15.69 1.10 -11.61
C SER A 202 -14.21 0.84 -11.34
N PHE A 203 -13.60 -0.04 -12.14
CA PHE A 203 -12.16 -0.29 -12.10
C PHE A 203 -11.48 0.07 -13.42
N ARG A 204 -12.08 1.02 -14.12
CA ARG A 204 -11.57 1.64 -15.35
C ARG A 204 -12.11 3.06 -15.45
N VAL A 205 -11.23 4.01 -15.65
CA VAL A 205 -11.65 5.37 -16.03
C VAL A 205 -12.01 5.37 -17.51
N SER A 206 -13.20 5.88 -17.85
CA SER A 206 -13.68 5.97 -19.21
C SER A 206 -14.34 7.32 -19.48
N VAL A 207 -14.25 7.78 -20.72
CA VAL A 207 -14.93 9.01 -21.15
C VAL A 207 -16.45 8.88 -21.02
N GLY A 208 -17.00 7.68 -21.22
CA GLY A 208 -18.44 7.41 -21.00
C GLY A 208 -18.86 7.59 -19.55
N GLY A 209 -18.02 7.23 -18.57
CA GLY A 209 -18.25 7.46 -17.16
C GLY A 209 -18.38 8.94 -16.82
N TRP A 210 -17.57 9.79 -17.42
CA TRP A 210 -17.70 11.26 -17.26
C TRP A 210 -18.99 11.84 -17.83
N LEU A 211 -19.62 11.12 -18.77
CA LEU A 211 -20.91 11.47 -19.34
C LEU A 211 -22.09 10.81 -18.60
N GLY A 212 -21.84 10.16 -17.46
CA GLY A 212 -22.87 9.48 -16.67
C GLY A 212 -23.43 8.22 -17.32
N THR A 213 -22.70 7.61 -18.27
CA THR A 213 -23.11 6.34 -18.88
C THR A 213 -22.56 5.17 -18.07
N PRO A 214 -23.43 4.38 -17.41
CA PRO A 214 -22.98 3.20 -16.66
C PRO A 214 -22.23 2.23 -17.55
N SER A 215 -21.16 1.63 -17.03
CA SER A 215 -20.45 0.55 -17.68
C SER A 215 -21.07 -0.79 -17.27
N SER A 216 -21.07 -1.76 -18.18
CA SER A 216 -21.47 -3.15 -17.86
C SER A 216 -20.56 -3.80 -16.81
N ASP A 217 -19.46 -3.16 -16.49
CA ASP A 217 -18.42 -3.63 -15.57
C ASP A 217 -18.51 -2.98 -14.18
N ASP A 218 -19.45 -2.05 -13.99
CA ASP A 218 -19.66 -1.39 -12.70
C ASP A 218 -20.29 -2.36 -11.72
N ALA A 219 -19.81 -2.32 -10.48
CA ALA A 219 -20.23 -3.21 -9.41
C ALA A 219 -20.85 -2.45 -8.24
N PRO A 220 -21.99 -2.89 -7.67
CA PRO A 220 -22.64 -2.20 -6.58
C PRO A 220 -21.75 -2.13 -5.33
N VAL A 221 -21.64 -0.94 -4.75
CA VAL A 221 -20.79 -0.66 -3.59
C VAL A 221 -21.36 -1.23 -2.29
N GLU A 222 -22.68 -1.21 -2.12
CA GLU A 222 -23.34 -1.60 -0.86
C GLU A 222 -22.97 -2.98 -0.34
N PRO A 223 -22.91 -4.05 -1.17
CA PRO A 223 -22.55 -5.40 -0.68
C PRO A 223 -21.12 -5.47 -0.14
N GLU A 224 -20.18 -4.71 -0.73
CA GLU A 224 -18.81 -4.64 -0.23
C GLU A 224 -18.72 -3.78 1.03
N LEU A 225 -19.41 -2.63 1.04
CA LEU A 225 -19.47 -1.74 2.19
C LEU A 225 -20.09 -2.42 3.43
N ALA A 226 -21.04 -3.33 3.22
CA ALA A 226 -21.68 -4.08 4.30
C ALA A 226 -20.72 -4.99 5.09
N LYS A 227 -19.59 -5.34 4.52
CA LYS A 227 -18.56 -6.20 5.14
C LYS A 227 -17.58 -5.41 6.01
N LEU A 228 -17.56 -4.08 5.91
CA LEU A 228 -16.64 -3.24 6.66
C LEU A 228 -17.16 -2.96 8.09
N PRO A 229 -16.27 -2.88 9.10
CA PRO A 229 -16.65 -2.47 10.45
C PRO A 229 -17.19 -1.02 10.47
N PRO A 230 -18.46 -0.78 10.86
CA PRO A 230 -19.05 0.56 10.78
C PRO A 230 -18.29 1.63 11.57
N GLY A 231 -17.71 1.25 12.72
CA GLY A 231 -17.03 2.17 13.63
C GLY A 231 -15.79 2.86 13.03
N MET A 232 -15.15 2.24 12.04
CA MET A 232 -13.97 2.81 11.39
C MET A 232 -14.30 3.72 10.20
N LEU A 233 -15.57 3.75 9.78
CA LEU A 233 -15.99 4.46 8.58
C LEU A 233 -16.43 5.90 8.88
N LEU A 234 -16.06 6.80 7.97
CA LEU A 234 -16.59 8.14 7.83
C LEU A 234 -17.05 8.32 6.38
N CYS A 235 -18.31 8.69 6.16
CA CYS A 235 -18.80 9.08 4.84
C CYS A 235 -19.06 10.59 4.83
N VAL A 236 -18.47 11.31 3.88
CA VAL A 236 -18.62 12.75 3.73
C VAL A 236 -19.27 13.04 2.38
N TYR A 237 -20.29 13.90 2.38
CA TYR A 237 -20.98 14.31 1.17
C TYR A 237 -21.36 15.80 1.21
N GLY A 238 -21.50 16.42 0.04
CA GLY A 238 -22.01 17.77 -0.11
C GLY A 238 -23.54 17.79 -0.06
N GLU A 239 -24.13 18.83 0.53
CA GLU A 239 -25.60 18.92 0.68
C GLU A 239 -26.37 18.98 -0.64
N GLU A 240 -25.70 19.38 -1.73
CA GLU A 240 -26.26 19.43 -3.06
C GLU A 240 -26.11 18.10 -3.83
N GLU A 241 -25.35 17.14 -3.31
CA GLU A 241 -25.21 15.81 -3.91
C GLU A 241 -26.50 15.01 -3.74
N LYS A 242 -27.12 14.66 -4.87
CA LYS A 242 -28.38 13.91 -4.89
C LYS A 242 -28.15 12.42 -5.06
N ASP A 243 -27.03 12.07 -5.68
CA ASP A 243 -26.65 10.69 -6.01
C ASP A 243 -25.46 10.26 -5.13
N THR A 244 -25.75 9.97 -3.84
CA THR A 244 -24.75 9.51 -2.86
C THR A 244 -25.36 8.55 -1.86
N LEU A 245 -24.61 7.50 -1.51
CA LEU A 245 -24.99 6.55 -0.47
C LEU A 245 -24.88 7.10 0.96
N CYS A 246 -24.08 8.15 1.20
CA CYS A 246 -23.74 8.61 2.55
C CYS A 246 -24.93 8.82 3.47
N PRO A 247 -26.03 9.50 3.09
CA PRO A 247 -27.16 9.72 4.00
C PRO A 247 -27.76 8.44 4.57
N ALA A 248 -27.89 7.41 3.73
CA ALA A 248 -28.49 6.13 4.14
C ALA A 248 -27.60 5.35 5.14
N LEU A 249 -26.29 5.62 5.15
CA LEU A 249 -25.33 4.89 5.97
C LEU A 249 -25.43 5.24 7.46
N ALA A 250 -26.01 6.37 7.82
CA ALA A 250 -26.21 6.75 9.22
C ALA A 250 -27.06 5.72 9.98
N ALA A 251 -28.08 5.14 9.32
CA ALA A 251 -28.91 4.08 9.90
C ALA A 251 -28.17 2.77 10.19
N ARG A 252 -26.98 2.61 9.58
CA ARG A 252 -26.10 1.45 9.75
C ARG A 252 -25.00 1.68 10.79
N GLY A 253 -25.07 2.80 11.55
CA GLY A 253 -24.05 3.16 12.54
C GLY A 253 -22.75 3.68 11.95
N ILE A 254 -22.73 4.01 10.68
CA ILE A 254 -21.59 4.66 10.02
C ILE A 254 -21.67 6.16 10.27
N ARG A 255 -20.53 6.78 10.58
CA ARG A 255 -20.48 8.23 10.75
C ARG A 255 -20.66 8.92 9.41
N VAL A 256 -21.56 9.87 9.38
CA VAL A 256 -21.87 10.65 8.18
C VAL A 256 -21.67 12.13 8.49
N ALA A 257 -20.96 12.81 7.61
CA ALA A 257 -20.76 14.26 7.69
C ALA A 257 -21.26 14.94 6.42
N LYS A 258 -22.24 15.82 6.58
CA LYS A 258 -22.71 16.69 5.51
C LYS A 258 -21.87 17.98 5.48
N THR A 259 -21.51 18.42 4.30
CA THR A 259 -20.79 19.68 4.04
C THR A 259 -21.66 20.60 3.17
N GLY A 260 -21.28 21.86 3.03
CA GLY A 260 -21.84 22.73 1.99
C GLY A 260 -21.45 22.29 0.59
N GLY A 261 -22.18 22.80 -0.40
CA GLY A 261 -21.94 22.59 -1.82
C GLY A 261 -22.24 21.20 -2.34
N GLY A 262 -21.73 20.93 -3.53
CA GLY A 262 -21.86 19.63 -4.21
C GLY A 262 -20.64 18.73 -3.98
N HIS A 263 -20.31 17.98 -5.02
CA HIS A 263 -19.28 16.94 -5.02
C HIS A 263 -17.86 17.42 -4.66
N HIS A 264 -17.59 18.73 -4.71
CA HIS A 264 -16.31 19.35 -4.35
C HIS A 264 -16.32 20.04 -2.98
N PHE A 265 -17.39 19.88 -2.16
CA PHE A 265 -17.47 20.30 -0.76
C PHE A 265 -17.16 21.80 -0.55
N ASP A 266 -17.67 22.68 -1.43
CA ASP A 266 -17.36 24.12 -1.46
C ASP A 266 -15.87 24.46 -1.45
N HIS A 267 -15.01 23.52 -1.83
CA HIS A 267 -13.57 23.64 -1.74
C HIS A 267 -13.06 24.02 -0.33
N ASN A 268 -13.83 23.70 0.71
CA ASN A 268 -13.47 23.99 2.10
C ASN A 268 -12.45 22.99 2.63
N ILE A 269 -11.21 23.11 2.13
CA ILE A 269 -10.10 22.22 2.48
C ILE A 269 -9.84 22.17 3.99
N PRO A 270 -9.76 23.30 4.73
CA PRO A 270 -9.50 23.25 6.17
C PRO A 270 -10.54 22.43 6.94
N ALA A 271 -11.81 22.61 6.63
CA ALA A 271 -12.88 21.85 7.29
C ALA A 271 -12.83 20.35 6.93
N MET A 272 -12.44 20.01 5.71
CA MET A 272 -12.27 18.61 5.30
C MET A 272 -11.10 17.96 6.06
N VAL A 273 -9.95 18.62 6.11
CA VAL A 273 -8.76 18.13 6.84
C VAL A 273 -9.10 17.89 8.32
N GLU A 274 -9.82 18.81 8.96
CA GLU A 274 -10.23 18.65 10.36
C GLU A 274 -11.14 17.44 10.58
N ARG A 275 -12.09 17.19 9.67
CA ARG A 275 -12.97 16.02 9.75
C ARG A 275 -12.20 14.71 9.61
N LEU A 276 -11.29 14.66 8.66
CA LEU A 276 -10.45 13.47 8.43
C LEU A 276 -9.55 13.22 9.64
N ARG A 277 -8.88 14.25 10.14
CA ARG A 277 -8.04 14.16 11.33
C ARG A 277 -8.84 13.67 12.55
N ALA A 278 -10.02 14.25 12.79
CA ALA A 278 -10.89 13.82 13.89
C ALA A 278 -11.37 12.36 13.73
N ASN A 279 -11.58 11.89 12.50
CA ASN A 279 -11.87 10.48 12.23
C ASN A 279 -10.69 9.58 12.59
N PHE A 280 -9.50 9.98 12.16
CA PHE A 280 -8.29 9.22 12.42
C PHE A 280 -7.98 9.14 13.93
N GLU A 281 -8.02 10.26 14.64
CA GLU A 281 -7.75 10.31 16.10
C GLU A 281 -8.74 9.47 16.90
N ARG A 282 -10.01 9.46 16.54
CA ARG A 282 -11.03 8.66 17.22
C ARG A 282 -10.74 7.17 17.17
N ASN A 283 -10.14 6.71 16.09
CA ASN A 283 -9.83 5.30 15.85
C ASN A 283 -8.38 4.93 16.21
N ALA A 284 -7.60 5.89 16.71
CA ALA A 284 -6.26 5.62 17.24
C ALA A 284 -6.32 4.73 18.49
N PRO A 285 -5.33 3.86 18.72
CA PRO A 285 -5.26 3.07 19.93
C PRO A 285 -5.20 3.98 21.17
N ALA A 286 -5.87 3.56 22.24
CA ALA A 286 -5.79 4.26 23.52
C ALA A 286 -4.32 4.35 23.98
N GLY A 287 -3.78 5.57 24.12
CA GLY A 287 -2.40 5.81 24.53
C GLY A 287 -1.44 6.24 23.41
N ALA A 288 -1.90 6.41 22.20
CA ALA A 288 -1.08 7.03 21.14
C ALA A 288 -0.75 8.49 21.54
N PRO A 289 0.52 8.94 21.45
CA PRO A 289 0.86 10.32 21.75
C PRO A 289 0.15 11.26 20.78
N ALA A 290 -0.50 12.30 21.34
CA ALA A 290 -1.07 13.36 20.52
C ALA A 290 0.04 13.99 19.67
N ALA A 291 -0.19 14.18 18.39
CA ALA A 291 0.71 14.94 17.54
C ALA A 291 0.84 16.37 18.12
N LYS A 292 2.08 16.76 18.47
CA LYS A 292 2.40 18.12 18.95
C LYS A 292 2.50 19.09 17.78
#